data_12e23cdcbd46a44849d5f6fbd36c134d
#
_entry.id   12e23cdcbd46a44849d5f6fbd36c134d
#
_cell.length_a   1.000
_cell.length_b   1.000
_cell.length_c   1.000
_cell.angle_alpha   90.00
_cell.angle_beta   90.00
_cell.angle_gamma   90.00
#
_symmetry.space_group_name_H-M   'P 1'
#
loop_
_entity.id
_entity.type
_entity.pdbx_description
1 polymer ?
#
loop_
_entity_poly.entity_id
_entity_poly.type
_entity_poly.pdbx_seq_one_letter_code
_entity_poly.pdbx_strand_id
1 'polypeptide(L)'
;MVPAMFVLGYALQRGVINRASHGRDENILLVTLGVSIVLENLALLFFKSDTRTIETAYTLTTVEIGPAFIALPKLVAFGGALVVSAVLLLIVQKTDLGRAIRAVSKEKQGARLMGIDVDHVYAMCFGLGLASLGAAACFLMPAYYVNPQVGNGFVLVAFTIVVLGGMGSFAGALLGGLLIGVVESLGGLLLGESLGQVGIFVIFIAVLMLRPQGFFGAKA
;
A
#
# COMPACT_ATOMS: atom_id res chain seq x y z
N MET A 1 3.47 14.99 -8.07
CA MET A 1 4.05 13.86 -7.33
C MET A 1 3.53 12.51 -7.86
N VAL A 2 2.23 12.29 -7.95
CA VAL A 2 1.63 11.02 -8.40
C VAL A 2 2.15 10.52 -9.76
N PRO A 3 2.20 11.35 -10.85
CA PRO A 3 2.72 10.87 -12.13
C PRO A 3 4.22 10.51 -12.10
N ALA A 4 5.01 11.25 -11.30
CA ALA A 4 6.43 10.96 -11.15
C ALA A 4 6.65 9.61 -10.46
N MET A 5 5.89 9.31 -9.42
CA MET A 5 5.92 8.01 -8.73
C MET A 5 5.46 6.87 -9.64
N PHE A 6 4.48 7.12 -10.50
CA PHE A 6 4.07 6.14 -11.52
C PHE A 6 5.21 5.80 -12.46
N VAL A 7 5.87 6.83 -13.04
CA VAL A 7 7.00 6.63 -13.97
C VAL A 7 8.17 5.93 -13.27
N LEU A 8 8.47 6.30 -12.03
CA LEU A 8 9.52 5.67 -11.24
C LEU A 8 9.19 4.19 -10.98
N GLY A 9 7.95 3.88 -10.61
CA GLY A 9 7.50 2.50 -10.42
C GLY A 9 7.59 1.67 -11.69
N TYR A 10 7.10 2.20 -12.79
CA TYR A 10 7.17 1.54 -14.08
C TYR A 10 8.63 1.27 -14.48
N ALA A 11 9.51 2.25 -14.31
CA ALA A 11 10.93 2.13 -14.66
C ALA A 11 11.65 1.11 -13.76
N LEU A 12 11.39 1.12 -12.45
CA LEU A 12 11.95 0.14 -11.50
C LEU A 12 11.52 -1.28 -11.85
N GLN A 13 10.23 -1.50 -12.10
CA GLN A 13 9.74 -2.83 -12.45
C GLN A 13 10.36 -3.33 -13.74
N ARG A 14 10.32 -2.52 -14.81
CA ARG A 14 10.80 -2.93 -16.13
C ARG A 14 12.33 -2.99 -16.21
N GLY A 15 13.02 -2.03 -15.58
CA GLY A 15 14.48 -1.89 -15.66
C GLY A 15 15.25 -2.80 -14.72
N VAL A 16 14.74 -3.00 -13.51
CA VAL A 16 15.44 -3.70 -12.44
C VAL A 16 14.76 -5.04 -12.14
N ILE A 17 13.50 -5.03 -11.72
CA ILE A 17 12.84 -6.23 -11.16
C ILE A 17 12.65 -7.28 -12.25
N ASN A 18 12.10 -6.94 -13.41
CA ASN A 18 11.88 -7.91 -14.49
C ASN A 18 13.19 -8.52 -14.99
N ARG A 19 14.27 -7.72 -15.05
CA ARG A 19 15.58 -8.22 -15.48
C ARG A 19 16.28 -9.09 -14.46
N ALA A 20 16.19 -8.71 -13.19
CA ALA A 20 16.89 -9.41 -12.11
C ALA A 20 16.17 -10.68 -11.65
N SER A 21 14.84 -10.74 -11.78
CA SER A 21 14.04 -11.89 -11.35
C SER A 21 14.22 -13.13 -12.24
N HIS A 22 14.67 -12.97 -13.49
CA HIS A 22 14.80 -14.06 -14.47
C HIS A 22 13.55 -14.96 -14.54
N GLY A 23 12.36 -14.40 -14.24
CA GLY A 23 11.09 -15.10 -14.26
C GLY A 23 10.82 -16.04 -13.06
N ARG A 24 11.68 -16.04 -12.02
CA ARG A 24 11.46 -16.78 -10.77
C ARG A 24 10.87 -15.86 -9.72
N ASP A 25 9.72 -16.24 -9.18
CA ASP A 25 8.99 -15.42 -8.20
C ASP A 25 9.78 -15.24 -6.89
N GLU A 26 10.59 -16.21 -6.49
CA GLU A 26 11.47 -16.15 -5.31
C GLU A 26 12.51 -15.01 -5.42
N ASN A 27 13.07 -14.81 -6.61
CA ASN A 27 14.07 -13.77 -6.85
C ASN A 27 13.46 -12.36 -6.77
N ILE A 28 12.16 -12.22 -7.03
CA ILE A 28 11.46 -10.93 -6.96
C ILE A 28 11.52 -10.37 -5.54
N LEU A 29 11.29 -11.21 -4.52
CA LEU A 29 11.34 -10.81 -3.12
C LEU A 29 12.74 -10.31 -2.72
N LEU A 30 13.79 -11.02 -3.13
CA LEU A 30 15.17 -10.62 -2.83
C LEU A 30 15.56 -9.32 -3.54
N VAL A 31 15.19 -9.18 -4.81
CA VAL A 31 15.48 -7.97 -5.59
C VAL A 31 14.74 -6.75 -5.03
N THR A 32 13.45 -6.89 -4.70
CA THR A 32 12.67 -5.78 -4.13
C THR A 32 13.18 -5.38 -2.75
N LEU A 33 13.60 -6.33 -1.92
CA LEU A 33 14.22 -6.05 -0.64
C LEU A 33 15.55 -5.33 -0.82
N GLY A 34 16.40 -5.75 -1.76
CA GLY A 34 17.63 -5.06 -2.10
C GLY A 34 17.39 -3.63 -2.58
N VAL A 35 16.41 -3.42 -3.46
CA VAL A 35 16.01 -2.07 -3.93
C VAL A 35 15.52 -1.21 -2.76
N SER A 36 14.73 -1.77 -1.84
CA SER A 36 14.25 -1.06 -0.66
C SER A 36 15.40 -0.56 0.21
N ILE A 37 16.37 -1.44 0.52
CA ILE A 37 17.56 -1.10 1.31
C ILE A 37 18.37 0.00 0.62
N VAL A 38 18.57 -0.10 -0.70
CA VAL A 38 19.30 0.93 -1.45
C VAL A 38 18.58 2.27 -1.41
N LEU A 39 17.26 2.30 -1.62
CA LEU A 39 16.48 3.53 -1.58
C LEU A 39 16.46 4.17 -0.18
N GLU A 40 16.33 3.36 0.88
CA GLU A 40 16.37 3.83 2.26
C GLU A 40 17.75 4.46 2.59
N ASN A 41 18.85 3.78 2.22
CA ASN A 41 20.19 4.30 2.46
C ASN A 41 20.52 5.54 1.61
N LEU A 42 20.03 5.61 0.38
CA LEU A 42 20.13 6.82 -0.43
C LEU A 42 19.35 7.97 0.21
N ALA A 43 18.16 7.73 0.71
CA ALA A 43 17.38 8.73 1.42
C ALA A 43 18.11 9.21 2.70
N LEU A 44 18.71 8.31 3.47
CA LEU A 44 19.54 8.66 4.64
C LEU A 44 20.77 9.47 4.25
N LEU A 45 21.42 9.16 3.14
CA LEU A 45 22.60 9.88 2.66
C LEU A 45 22.25 11.31 2.25
N PHE A 46 21.13 11.52 1.54
CA PHE A 46 20.73 12.85 1.04
C PHE A 46 20.00 13.69 2.09
N PHE A 47 19.14 13.08 2.89
CA PHE A 47 18.26 13.79 3.83
C PHE A 47 18.67 13.63 5.28
N LYS A 48 19.69 12.80 5.58
CA LYS A 48 20.09 12.39 6.93
C LYS A 48 18.93 11.76 7.70
N SER A 49 19.06 11.62 9.01
CA SER A 49 18.00 11.09 9.88
C SER A 49 17.07 12.19 10.41
N ASP A 50 17.07 13.37 9.78
CA ASP A 50 16.28 14.50 10.25
C ASP A 50 14.80 14.23 10.06
N THR A 51 14.04 14.42 11.12
CA THR A 51 12.59 14.35 11.08
C THR A 51 12.04 15.67 10.56
N ARG A 52 11.24 15.60 9.51
CA ARG A 52 10.62 16.78 8.87
C ARG A 52 9.12 16.72 8.99
N THR A 53 8.50 17.88 9.20
CA THR A 53 7.06 18.07 9.17
C THR A 53 6.70 19.09 8.10
N ILE A 54 5.56 18.91 7.49
CA ILE A 54 5.00 19.91 6.57
C ILE A 54 3.85 20.59 7.28
N GLU A 55 4.08 21.85 7.67
CA GLU A 55 3.01 22.69 8.21
C GLU A 55 2.18 23.24 7.06
N THR A 56 0.92 22.90 7.03
CA THR A 56 -0.08 23.46 6.12
C THR A 56 -1.09 24.28 6.91
N ALA A 57 -1.79 25.18 6.25
CA ALA A 57 -2.76 26.07 6.89
C ALA A 57 -3.84 25.35 7.71
N TYR A 58 -4.07 24.04 7.44
CA TYR A 58 -5.06 23.22 8.13
C TYR A 58 -4.47 22.19 9.10
N THR A 59 -3.13 22.15 9.29
CA THR A 59 -2.47 21.15 10.16
C THR A 59 -2.91 21.25 11.61
N LEU A 60 -3.14 22.47 12.09
CA LEU A 60 -3.56 22.74 13.48
C LEU A 60 -5.07 22.90 13.63
N THR A 61 -5.84 22.79 12.54
CA THR A 61 -7.30 22.94 12.63
C THR A 61 -7.95 21.64 13.06
N THR A 62 -8.83 21.74 14.06
CA THR A 62 -9.66 20.64 14.53
C THR A 62 -11.12 20.92 14.21
N VAL A 63 -11.83 19.90 13.77
CA VAL A 63 -13.29 19.97 13.53
C VAL A 63 -13.97 19.32 14.73
N GLU A 64 -14.89 20.06 15.35
CA GLU A 64 -15.72 19.58 16.42
C GLU A 64 -16.96 18.90 15.84
N ILE A 65 -17.10 17.61 16.05
CA ILE A 65 -18.30 16.85 15.67
C ILE A 65 -18.92 16.29 16.97
N GLY A 66 -19.82 17.07 17.57
CA GLY A 66 -20.39 16.72 18.87
C GLY A 66 -19.32 16.71 19.98
N PRO A 67 -19.19 15.62 20.75
CA PRO A 67 -18.19 15.51 21.81
C PRO A 67 -16.77 15.12 21.30
N ALA A 68 -16.60 14.88 20.00
CA ALA A 68 -15.34 14.40 19.43
C ALA A 68 -14.59 15.53 18.71
N PHE A 69 -13.28 15.65 19.00
CA PHE A 69 -12.36 16.55 18.30
C PHE A 69 -11.56 15.74 17.27
N ILE A 70 -11.77 16.04 15.98
CA ILE A 70 -11.07 15.35 14.88
C ILE A 70 -10.12 16.33 14.22
N ALA A 71 -8.83 15.97 14.12
CA ALA A 71 -7.87 16.75 13.38
C ALA A 71 -8.22 16.75 11.87
N LEU A 72 -8.38 17.94 11.30
CA LEU A 72 -8.76 18.12 9.89
C LEU A 72 -7.83 17.36 8.92
N PRO A 73 -6.49 17.29 9.12
CA PRO A 73 -5.61 16.49 8.26
C PRO A 73 -5.98 15.01 8.19
N LYS A 74 -6.42 14.39 9.29
CA LYS A 74 -6.84 12.99 9.30
C LYS A 74 -8.13 12.77 8.51
N LEU A 75 -9.06 13.72 8.58
CA LEU A 75 -10.31 13.68 7.81
C LEU A 75 -10.04 13.81 6.31
N VAL A 76 -9.16 14.73 5.93
CA VAL A 76 -8.73 14.93 4.54
C VAL A 76 -8.00 13.68 4.01
N ALA A 77 -7.11 13.09 4.82
CA ALA A 77 -6.41 11.85 4.45
C ALA A 77 -7.39 10.68 4.25
N PHE A 78 -8.40 10.54 5.11
CA PHE A 78 -9.43 9.52 4.97
C PHE A 78 -10.25 9.72 3.68
N GLY A 79 -10.72 10.94 3.43
CA GLY A 79 -11.44 11.27 2.17
C GLY A 79 -10.59 11.02 0.92
N GLY A 80 -9.32 11.45 0.97
CA GLY A 80 -8.35 11.19 -0.10
C GLY A 80 -8.10 9.70 -0.35
N ALA A 81 -7.97 8.91 0.70
CA ALA A 81 -7.81 7.46 0.60
C ALA A 81 -9.02 6.79 -0.07
N LEU A 82 -10.25 7.21 0.27
CA LEU A 82 -11.47 6.72 -0.37
C LEU A 82 -11.52 7.07 -1.86
N VAL A 83 -11.15 8.31 -2.22
CA VAL A 83 -11.12 8.75 -3.62
C VAL A 83 -10.09 7.94 -4.41
N VAL A 84 -8.86 7.80 -3.90
CA VAL A 84 -7.81 7.02 -4.56
C VAL A 84 -8.24 5.57 -4.72
N SER A 85 -8.82 4.97 -3.69
CA SER A 85 -9.33 3.59 -3.74
C SER A 85 -10.45 3.44 -4.78
N ALA A 86 -11.38 4.40 -4.85
CA ALA A 86 -12.46 4.39 -5.85
C ALA A 86 -11.91 4.50 -7.29
N VAL A 87 -10.92 5.39 -7.51
CA VAL A 87 -10.27 5.53 -8.81
C VAL A 87 -9.56 4.24 -9.22
N LEU A 88 -8.81 3.62 -8.31
CA LEU A 88 -8.15 2.34 -8.58
C LEU A 88 -9.15 1.22 -8.87
N LEU A 89 -10.24 1.13 -8.11
CA LEU A 89 -11.31 0.17 -8.38
C LEU A 89 -11.90 0.37 -9.78
N LEU A 90 -12.15 1.62 -10.18
CA LEU A 90 -12.65 1.93 -11.53
C LEU A 90 -11.65 1.56 -12.61
N ILE A 91 -10.37 1.85 -12.42
CA ILE A 91 -9.31 1.46 -13.37
C ILE A 91 -9.28 -0.06 -13.52
N VAL A 92 -9.25 -0.80 -12.42
CA VAL A 92 -9.14 -2.28 -12.47
C VAL A 92 -10.42 -2.92 -13.00
N GLN A 93 -11.61 -2.37 -12.72
CA GLN A 93 -12.86 -2.99 -13.14
C GLN A 93 -13.27 -2.62 -14.57
N LYS A 94 -13.01 -1.39 -15.01
CA LYS A 94 -13.58 -0.83 -16.24
C LYS A 94 -12.59 -0.67 -17.40
N THR A 95 -11.28 -0.76 -17.17
CA THR A 95 -10.28 -0.57 -18.24
C THR A 95 -9.76 -1.87 -18.82
N ASP A 96 -9.19 -1.80 -20.03
CA ASP A 96 -8.48 -2.92 -20.68
C ASP A 96 -7.27 -3.37 -19.85
N LEU A 97 -6.57 -2.42 -19.23
CA LEU A 97 -5.49 -2.71 -18.31
C LEU A 97 -5.98 -3.58 -17.15
N GLY A 98 -7.13 -3.24 -16.55
CA GLY A 98 -7.72 -4.05 -15.49
C GLY A 98 -8.12 -5.45 -15.95
N ARG A 99 -8.56 -5.61 -17.20
CA ARG A 99 -8.82 -6.95 -17.78
C ARG A 99 -7.53 -7.75 -17.94
N ALA A 100 -6.47 -7.11 -18.43
CA ALA A 100 -5.14 -7.72 -18.56
C ALA A 100 -4.56 -8.13 -17.20
N ILE A 101 -4.66 -7.26 -16.18
CA ILE A 101 -4.24 -7.57 -14.82
C ILE A 101 -4.94 -8.83 -14.29
N ARG A 102 -6.25 -8.91 -14.42
CA ARG A 102 -7.02 -10.09 -13.96
C ARG A 102 -6.69 -11.35 -14.74
N ALA A 103 -6.42 -11.24 -16.03
CA ALA A 103 -6.00 -12.38 -16.86
C ALA A 103 -4.64 -12.92 -16.41
N VAL A 104 -3.65 -12.04 -16.26
CA VAL A 104 -2.30 -12.39 -15.83
C VAL A 104 -2.27 -12.95 -14.40
N SER A 105 -3.11 -12.42 -13.49
CA SER A 105 -3.19 -12.89 -12.10
C SER A 105 -3.80 -14.28 -11.96
N LYS A 106 -4.66 -14.68 -12.91
CA LYS A 106 -5.24 -16.02 -12.92
C LYS A 106 -4.30 -17.07 -13.55
N GLU A 107 -3.78 -16.77 -14.72
CA GLU A 107 -2.95 -17.69 -15.47
C GLU A 107 -1.96 -16.93 -16.35
N LYS A 108 -0.69 -16.88 -15.88
CA LYS A 108 0.39 -16.14 -16.53
C LYS A 108 0.74 -16.70 -17.91
N GLN A 109 0.75 -18.03 -18.06
CA GLN A 109 1.08 -18.67 -19.32
C GLN A 109 -0.05 -18.52 -20.34
N GLY A 110 -1.29 -18.71 -19.91
CA GLY A 110 -2.47 -18.50 -20.74
C GLY A 110 -2.58 -17.07 -21.27
N ALA A 111 -2.27 -16.07 -20.42
CA ALA A 111 -2.27 -14.67 -20.82
C ALA A 111 -1.22 -14.38 -21.92
N ARG A 112 -0.02 -14.96 -21.81
CA ARG A 112 1.02 -14.84 -22.85
C ARG A 112 0.60 -15.46 -24.19
N LEU A 113 -0.05 -16.62 -24.15
CA LEU A 113 -0.56 -17.28 -25.36
C LEU A 113 -1.65 -16.46 -26.06
N MET A 114 -2.40 -15.66 -25.31
CA MET A 114 -3.40 -14.74 -25.84
C MET A 114 -2.81 -13.39 -26.31
N GLY A 115 -1.48 -13.25 -26.35
CA GLY A 115 -0.78 -12.07 -26.84
C GLY A 115 -0.65 -10.93 -25.82
N ILE A 116 -0.94 -11.16 -24.52
CA ILE A 116 -0.76 -10.16 -23.48
C ILE A 116 0.71 -10.07 -23.08
N ASP A 117 1.29 -8.88 -23.18
CA ASP A 117 2.64 -8.60 -22.65
C ASP A 117 2.61 -8.55 -21.13
N VAL A 118 2.92 -9.69 -20.51
CA VAL A 118 2.91 -9.87 -19.05
C VAL A 118 3.88 -8.93 -18.34
N ASP A 119 5.05 -8.69 -18.94
CA ASP A 119 6.08 -7.84 -18.35
C ASP A 119 5.66 -6.36 -18.35
N HIS A 120 4.94 -5.94 -19.38
CA HIS A 120 4.32 -4.61 -19.42
C HIS A 120 3.19 -4.49 -18.39
N VAL A 121 2.34 -5.50 -18.25
CA VAL A 121 1.26 -5.51 -17.25
C VAL A 121 1.82 -5.41 -15.84
N TYR A 122 2.88 -6.15 -15.50
CA TYR A 122 3.55 -6.04 -14.21
C TYR A 122 4.12 -4.64 -13.98
N ALA A 123 4.77 -4.04 -14.99
CA ALA A 123 5.30 -2.68 -14.87
C ALA A 123 4.20 -1.64 -14.66
N MET A 124 3.05 -1.79 -15.33
CA MET A 124 1.88 -0.92 -15.13
C MET A 124 1.28 -1.09 -13.73
N CYS A 125 1.14 -2.33 -13.24
CA CYS A 125 0.65 -2.59 -11.88
C CYS A 125 1.56 -1.98 -10.81
N PHE A 126 2.86 -2.16 -10.94
CA PHE A 126 3.83 -1.62 -10.00
C PHE A 126 3.85 -0.08 -10.04
N GLY A 127 3.76 0.50 -11.23
CA GLY A 127 3.60 1.93 -11.43
C GLY A 127 2.34 2.50 -10.76
N LEU A 128 1.18 1.84 -10.93
CA LEU A 128 -0.07 2.20 -10.24
C LEU A 128 0.05 2.08 -8.72
N GLY A 129 0.73 1.05 -8.23
CA GLY A 129 1.01 0.86 -6.80
C GLY A 129 1.83 2.03 -6.23
N LEU A 130 2.96 2.40 -6.88
CA LEU A 130 3.77 3.54 -6.45
C LEU A 130 3.03 4.88 -6.60
N ALA A 131 2.23 5.04 -7.64
CA ALA A 131 1.39 6.24 -7.80
C ALA A 131 0.41 6.40 -6.64
N SER A 132 -0.21 5.30 -6.21
CA SER A 132 -1.12 5.28 -5.06
C SER A 132 -0.40 5.58 -3.75
N LEU A 133 0.81 5.02 -3.57
CA LEU A 133 1.67 5.33 -2.44
C LEU A 133 2.05 6.81 -2.41
N GLY A 134 2.39 7.39 -3.58
CA GLY A 134 2.67 8.82 -3.70
C GLY A 134 1.48 9.69 -3.34
N ALA A 135 0.26 9.30 -3.72
CA ALA A 135 -0.96 9.99 -3.32
C ALA A 135 -1.20 9.87 -1.81
N ALA A 136 -1.07 8.67 -1.24
CA ALA A 136 -1.21 8.44 0.20
C ALA A 136 -0.21 9.27 1.00
N ALA A 137 1.06 9.33 0.56
CA ALA A 137 2.08 10.16 1.20
C ALA A 137 1.70 11.64 1.22
N CYS A 138 1.15 12.18 0.12
CA CYS A 138 0.70 13.57 0.07
C CYS A 138 -0.40 13.88 1.10
N PHE A 139 -1.31 12.94 1.35
CA PHE A 139 -2.39 13.12 2.32
C PHE A 139 -1.94 12.89 3.77
N LEU A 140 -0.94 12.03 3.99
CA LEU A 140 -0.45 11.69 5.33
C LEU A 140 0.60 12.66 5.86
N MET A 141 1.38 13.31 4.96
CA MET A 141 2.45 14.23 5.36
C MET A 141 2.05 15.34 6.35
N PRO A 142 0.85 15.97 6.27
CA PRO A 142 0.45 16.96 7.24
C PRO A 142 0.12 16.42 8.63
N ALA A 143 -0.13 15.10 8.73
CA ALA A 143 -0.52 14.43 9.97
C ALA A 143 0.60 13.62 10.63
N TYR A 144 1.66 13.30 9.88
CA TYR A 144 2.74 12.44 10.33
C TYR A 144 4.12 13.07 10.12
N TYR A 145 5.04 12.72 11.00
CA TYR A 145 6.45 13.04 10.83
C TYR A 145 7.06 12.22 9.69
N VAL A 146 7.86 12.86 8.84
CA VAL A 146 8.54 12.22 7.71
C VAL A 146 10.01 12.06 8.03
N ASN A 147 10.48 10.82 8.05
CA ASN A 147 11.89 10.45 8.10
C ASN A 147 12.15 9.30 7.11
N PRO A 148 13.38 9.03 6.71
CA PRO A 148 13.69 7.97 5.76
C PRO A 148 13.24 6.57 6.17
N GLN A 149 13.06 6.32 7.46
CA GLN A 149 12.71 5.01 8.02
C GLN A 149 11.21 4.84 8.32
N VAL A 150 10.41 5.89 8.12
CA VAL A 150 8.95 5.85 8.42
C VAL A 150 8.22 4.72 7.69
N GLY A 151 8.70 4.35 6.50
CA GLY A 151 8.13 3.28 5.69
C GLY A 151 8.12 1.92 6.38
N ASN A 152 9.10 1.62 7.22
CA ASN A 152 9.24 0.32 7.89
C ASN A 152 8.04 0.01 8.80
N GLY A 153 7.47 1.02 9.47
CA GLY A 153 6.26 0.87 10.28
C GLY A 153 5.02 0.51 9.46
N PHE A 154 4.92 1.03 8.23
CA PHE A 154 3.76 0.79 7.36
C PHE A 154 3.83 -0.54 6.60
N VAL A 155 5.03 -1.11 6.36
CA VAL A 155 5.18 -2.35 5.57
C VAL A 155 4.42 -3.50 6.20
N LEU A 156 4.58 -3.71 7.50
CA LEU A 156 3.93 -4.82 8.22
C LEU A 156 2.41 -4.66 8.26
N VAL A 157 1.93 -3.44 8.51
CA VAL A 157 0.50 -3.12 8.51
C VAL A 157 -0.09 -3.32 7.12
N ALA A 158 0.59 -2.83 6.07
CA ALA A 158 0.15 -3.01 4.69
C ALA A 158 0.10 -4.49 4.29
N PHE A 159 1.11 -5.29 4.68
CA PHE A 159 1.13 -6.72 4.44
C PHE A 159 -0.05 -7.43 5.14
N THR A 160 -0.31 -7.07 6.40
CA THR A 160 -1.45 -7.57 7.16
C THR A 160 -2.78 -7.25 6.48
N ILE A 161 -2.95 -6.02 5.99
CA ILE A 161 -4.15 -5.58 5.26
C ILE A 161 -4.37 -6.39 4.00
N VAL A 162 -3.31 -6.63 3.22
CA VAL A 162 -3.39 -7.40 1.96
C VAL A 162 -3.75 -8.87 2.22
N VAL A 163 -3.14 -9.47 3.24
CA VAL A 163 -3.44 -10.88 3.62
C VAL A 163 -4.86 -10.99 4.17
N LEU A 164 -5.25 -10.10 5.06
CA LEU A 164 -6.61 -10.06 5.64
C LEU A 164 -7.68 -9.81 4.58
N GLY A 165 -7.44 -8.86 3.67
CA GLY A 165 -8.34 -8.55 2.58
C GLY A 165 -8.45 -9.65 1.53
N GLY A 166 -7.43 -10.51 1.45
CA GLY A 166 -7.26 -11.54 0.42
C GLY A 166 -6.47 -11.03 -0.78
N MET A 167 -5.37 -11.72 -1.10
CA MET A 167 -4.49 -11.38 -2.21
C MET A 167 -5.26 -11.33 -3.53
N GLY A 168 -5.15 -10.20 -4.25
CA GLY A 168 -5.83 -9.98 -5.52
C GLY A 168 -7.22 -9.31 -5.42
N SER A 169 -7.73 -9.01 -4.22
CA SER A 169 -9.00 -8.31 -4.03
C SER A 169 -8.79 -6.87 -3.56
N PHE A 170 -9.02 -5.90 -4.46
CA PHE A 170 -8.97 -4.48 -4.11
C PHE A 170 -10.03 -4.07 -3.07
N ALA A 171 -11.24 -4.59 -3.22
CA ALA A 171 -12.31 -4.34 -2.25
C ALA A 171 -11.96 -4.96 -0.88
N GLY A 172 -11.35 -6.15 -0.90
CA GLY A 172 -10.83 -6.80 0.30
C GLY A 172 -9.76 -5.97 0.99
N ALA A 173 -8.80 -5.42 0.24
CA ALA A 173 -7.77 -4.56 0.80
C ALA A 173 -8.33 -3.28 1.44
N LEU A 174 -9.34 -2.64 0.81
CA LEU A 174 -10.01 -1.46 1.37
C LEU A 174 -10.72 -1.79 2.70
N LEU A 175 -11.51 -2.85 2.72
CA LEU A 175 -12.22 -3.29 3.93
C LEU A 175 -11.26 -3.78 5.01
N GLY A 176 -10.20 -4.51 4.61
CA GLY A 176 -9.13 -4.92 5.50
C GLY A 176 -8.42 -3.74 6.15
N GLY A 177 -8.12 -2.69 5.36
CA GLY A 177 -7.52 -1.45 5.87
C GLY A 177 -8.40 -0.72 6.87
N LEU A 178 -9.72 -0.63 6.60
CA LEU A 178 -10.67 -0.03 7.55
C LEU A 178 -10.75 -0.84 8.85
N LEU A 179 -10.82 -2.16 8.76
CA LEU A 179 -10.84 -3.03 9.95
C LEU A 179 -9.57 -2.90 10.78
N ILE A 180 -8.39 -2.96 10.13
CA ILE A 180 -7.12 -2.81 10.83
C ILE A 180 -6.99 -1.43 11.46
N GLY A 181 -7.40 -0.35 10.78
CA GLY A 181 -7.38 0.99 11.35
C GLY A 181 -8.27 1.15 12.59
N VAL A 182 -9.45 0.52 12.59
CA VAL A 182 -10.33 0.48 13.77
C VAL A 182 -9.68 -0.30 14.90
N VAL A 183 -9.09 -1.45 14.62
CA VAL A 183 -8.40 -2.29 15.61
C VAL A 183 -7.20 -1.56 16.22
N GLU A 184 -6.40 -0.92 15.37
CA GLU A 184 -5.24 -0.13 15.81
C GLU A 184 -5.67 1.02 16.72
N SER A 185 -6.71 1.76 16.34
CA SER A 185 -7.24 2.87 17.11
C SER A 185 -7.81 2.42 18.45
N LEU A 186 -8.60 1.35 18.48
CA LEU A 186 -9.17 0.80 19.72
C LEU A 186 -8.09 0.17 20.59
N GLY A 187 -7.14 -0.55 19.99
CA GLY A 187 -6.01 -1.13 20.71
C GLY A 187 -5.14 -0.07 21.36
N GLY A 188 -4.83 1.00 20.61
CA GLY A 188 -4.09 2.15 21.14
C GLY A 188 -4.81 2.86 22.30
N LEU A 189 -6.15 2.99 22.22
CA LEU A 189 -6.96 3.61 23.27
C LEU A 189 -7.03 2.77 24.55
N LEU A 190 -7.22 1.45 24.42
CA LEU A 190 -7.47 0.55 25.54
C LEU A 190 -6.18 0.03 26.20
N LEU A 191 -5.14 -0.19 25.41
CA LEU A 191 -3.93 -0.89 25.83
C LEU A 191 -2.66 -0.03 25.74
N GLY A 192 -2.76 1.16 25.12
CA GLY A 192 -1.64 2.05 24.82
C GLY A 192 -1.09 1.86 23.41
N GLU A 193 -0.43 2.90 22.88
CA GLU A 193 0.02 2.95 21.47
C GLU A 193 0.91 1.77 21.05
N SER A 194 1.82 1.35 21.93
CA SER A 194 2.71 0.21 21.64
C SER A 194 1.96 -1.13 21.55
N LEU A 195 0.88 -1.31 22.27
CA LEU A 195 0.09 -2.53 22.27
C LEU A 195 -0.96 -2.55 21.15
N GLY A 196 -1.29 -1.41 20.56
CA GLY A 196 -2.12 -1.32 19.36
C GLY A 196 -1.51 -2.11 18.20
N GLN A 197 -0.20 -2.00 17.98
CA GLN A 197 0.52 -2.77 16.98
C GLN A 197 0.52 -4.28 17.27
N VAL A 198 0.65 -4.68 18.53
CA VAL A 198 0.57 -6.09 18.93
C VAL A 198 -0.81 -6.66 18.59
N GLY A 199 -1.89 -5.90 18.76
CA GLY A 199 -3.24 -6.29 18.36
C GLY A 199 -3.35 -6.61 16.86
N ILE A 200 -2.70 -5.81 16.00
CA ILE A 200 -2.66 -6.06 14.56
C ILE A 200 -1.98 -7.40 14.25
N PHE A 201 -0.85 -7.72 14.92
CA PHE A 201 -0.14 -9.00 14.72
C PHE A 201 -0.95 -10.19 15.21
N VAL A 202 -1.63 -10.07 16.34
CA VAL A 202 -2.52 -11.14 16.84
C VAL A 202 -3.62 -11.44 15.84
N ILE A 203 -4.26 -10.41 15.28
CA ILE A 203 -5.27 -10.58 14.24
C ILE A 203 -4.68 -11.18 12.98
N PHE A 204 -3.48 -10.75 12.56
CA PHE A 204 -2.78 -11.31 11.41
C PHE A 204 -2.56 -12.82 11.56
N ILE A 205 -2.02 -13.25 12.70
CA ILE A 205 -1.79 -14.67 12.99
C ILE A 205 -3.12 -15.44 13.03
N ALA A 206 -4.14 -14.87 13.69
CA ALA A 206 -5.45 -15.51 13.79
C ALA A 206 -6.09 -15.71 12.40
N VAL A 207 -5.99 -14.68 11.52
CA VAL A 207 -6.52 -14.79 10.15
C VAL A 207 -5.76 -15.82 9.33
N LEU A 208 -4.42 -15.86 9.42
CA LEU A 208 -3.62 -16.87 8.73
C LEU A 208 -3.95 -18.30 9.18
N MET A 209 -4.25 -18.49 10.48
CA MET A 209 -4.63 -19.82 11.02
C MET A 209 -6.05 -20.22 10.62
N LEU A 210 -7.00 -19.28 10.62
CA LEU A 210 -8.41 -19.57 10.39
C LEU A 210 -8.83 -19.47 8.91
N ARG A 211 -8.25 -18.52 8.16
CA ARG A 211 -8.55 -18.26 6.75
C ARG A 211 -7.33 -17.76 5.99
N PRO A 212 -6.41 -18.65 5.57
CA PRO A 212 -5.18 -18.26 4.88
C PRO A 212 -5.40 -17.54 3.52
N GLN A 213 -6.61 -17.65 2.95
CA GLN A 213 -7.00 -16.96 1.70
C GLN A 213 -7.52 -15.54 1.94
N GLY A 214 -7.63 -15.09 3.20
CA GLY A 214 -8.24 -13.81 3.55
C GLY A 214 -9.76 -13.82 3.48
N PHE A 215 -10.40 -12.66 3.81
CA PHE A 215 -11.86 -12.55 3.84
C PHE A 215 -12.50 -12.55 2.44
N PHE A 216 -11.81 -11.96 1.45
CA PHE A 216 -12.30 -11.77 0.09
C PHE A 216 -11.40 -12.40 -0.97
N GLY A 217 -10.50 -13.30 -0.59
CA GLY A 217 -9.68 -14.07 -1.52
C GLY A 217 -10.55 -14.97 -2.40
N ALA A 218 -10.17 -15.15 -3.66
CA ALA A 218 -10.85 -16.07 -4.55
C ALA A 218 -10.76 -17.49 -3.97
N LYS A 219 -11.91 -18.15 -3.85
CA LYS A 219 -11.92 -19.59 -3.58
C LYS A 219 -11.19 -20.29 -4.73
N ALA A 220 -10.14 -21.01 -4.40
CA ALA A 220 -9.45 -21.90 -5.32
C ALA A 220 -10.39 -22.99 -5.83
#